data_aefbb165e40685500b3018e88824353e
#
_entry.id   aefbb165e40685500b3018e88824353e
#
_cell.length_a   1.000
_cell.length_b   1.000
_cell.length_c   1.000
_cell.angle_alpha   90.00
_cell.angle_beta   90.00
_cell.angle_gamma   90.00
#
_symmetry.space_group_name_H-M   'P 1'
#
loop_
_entity.id
_entity.type
_entity.pdbx_description
1 polymer ?
#
loop_
_entity_poly.entity_id
_entity_poly.type
_entity_poly.pdbx_seq_one_letter_code
_entity_poly.pdbx_strand_id
1 'polypeptide(L)'
;MRRRARSNTALFRTGRDGDQADLPTFKDAARAASRFSGAQPHAWRTQGVAQPARERPAASRAVAAAAKRFGLDATRRLRQKAEFEHLLRQGARRSLGGYTFYLARREAGSARLGMLVTRKHAALAVERNRIKRCIREAFRLEREAMGALDLLVRPPYGIKPSAQMISRLRQLFGSLKS
;
A
#
# COMPACT_ATOMS: atom_id res chain seq x y z
N MET A 1 21.79 51.36 -31.02
CA MET A 1 22.96 51.22 -30.10
C MET A 1 23.19 49.75 -29.77
N ARG A 2 24.31 49.23 -30.18
CA ARG A 2 24.79 47.85 -30.02
C ARG A 2 25.41 47.68 -28.64
N ARG A 3 25.15 46.57 -27.92
CA ARG A 3 26.06 45.96 -26.92
C ARG A 3 25.69 44.49 -26.80
N ARG A 4 26.44 43.65 -27.45
CA ARG A 4 27.65 42.85 -27.12
C ARG A 4 27.35 41.72 -26.11
N ALA A 5 27.36 40.52 -26.68
CA ALA A 5 27.56 39.21 -26.07
C ALA A 5 28.82 39.18 -25.17
N ARG A 6 28.77 38.47 -24.08
CA ARG A 6 29.95 37.94 -23.42
C ARG A 6 29.79 36.43 -23.21
N SER A 7 30.48 35.72 -24.06
CA SER A 7 30.87 34.32 -23.86
C SER A 7 31.74 34.20 -22.61
N ASN A 8 31.46 33.29 -21.75
CA ASN A 8 32.37 32.89 -20.69
C ASN A 8 32.57 31.37 -20.78
N THR A 9 33.59 31.03 -21.61
CA THR A 9 34.21 29.73 -21.71
C THR A 9 35.18 29.62 -20.52
N ALA A 10 34.89 28.80 -19.56
CA ALA A 10 35.82 28.39 -18.52
C ALA A 10 36.16 26.91 -18.74
N LEU A 11 37.30 26.71 -19.35
CA LEU A 11 38.09 25.49 -19.34
C LEU A 11 38.35 25.07 -17.88
N PHE A 12 37.94 23.90 -17.49
CA PHE A 12 38.51 23.24 -16.33
C PHE A 12 39.23 21.98 -16.77
N ARG A 13 40.47 22.05 -16.49
CA ARG A 13 41.60 21.23 -16.86
C ARG A 13 41.63 19.97 -15.99
N THR A 14 41.90 18.85 -16.64
CA THR A 14 42.38 17.54 -16.19
C THR A 14 43.33 17.56 -14.99
N GLY A 15 43.12 16.67 -14.09
CA GLY A 15 44.05 16.10 -13.11
C GLY A 15 43.37 14.85 -12.57
N ARG A 16 43.69 13.72 -13.06
CA ARG A 16 44.80 12.78 -12.91
C ARG A 16 44.83 12.15 -11.52
N ASP A 17 44.93 10.84 -11.60
CA ASP A 17 45.45 9.85 -10.64
C ASP A 17 44.38 9.31 -9.72
N GLY A 18 43.92 8.07 -9.90
CA GLY A 18 44.73 6.87 -9.75
C GLY A 18 44.46 6.30 -8.35
N ASP A 19 43.34 5.62 -8.20
CA ASP A 19 43.27 4.54 -7.22
C ASP A 19 42.32 3.47 -7.77
N GLN A 20 42.91 2.59 -8.61
CA GLN A 20 42.30 1.29 -8.91
C GLN A 20 42.54 0.43 -7.69
N ALA A 21 41.60 0.49 -6.73
CA ALA A 21 41.51 -0.53 -5.72
C ALA A 21 41.16 -1.85 -6.44
N ASP A 22 42.11 -2.77 -6.46
CA ASP A 22 42.00 -4.12 -6.92
C ASP A 22 40.79 -4.79 -6.29
N LEU A 23 39.71 -4.95 -7.06
CA LEU A 23 38.63 -5.81 -6.72
C LEU A 23 39.12 -7.26 -6.89
N PRO A 24 39.05 -8.09 -5.87
CA PRO A 24 39.46 -9.49 -5.97
C PRO A 24 38.59 -10.19 -7.01
N THR A 25 39.26 -10.71 -8.03
CA THR A 25 38.64 -11.48 -9.10
C THR A 25 37.99 -12.74 -8.53
N PHE A 26 36.84 -13.10 -9.10
CA PHE A 26 35.97 -14.21 -8.73
C PHE A 26 36.66 -15.60 -8.62
N LYS A 27 37.95 -15.68 -8.96
CA LYS A 27 38.75 -16.93 -8.85
C LYS A 27 39.30 -17.20 -7.46
N ASP A 28 39.36 -16.20 -6.57
CA ASP A 28 39.92 -16.40 -5.22
C ASP A 28 38.92 -16.91 -4.20
N ALA A 29 37.62 -16.81 -4.51
CA ALA A 29 36.55 -17.35 -3.67
C ALA A 29 36.46 -18.88 -3.66
N ALA A 30 37.00 -19.55 -4.70
CA ALA A 30 36.94 -20.99 -4.81
C ALA A 30 38.02 -21.72 -3.97
N ARG A 31 39.07 -21.03 -3.51
CA ARG A 31 40.16 -21.63 -2.73
C ARG A 31 39.93 -21.60 -1.22
N ALA A 32 38.98 -20.84 -0.72
CA ALA A 32 38.66 -20.77 0.69
C ALA A 32 37.67 -21.85 1.15
N ALA A 33 36.99 -22.53 0.23
CA ALA A 33 35.95 -23.51 0.54
C ALA A 33 36.51 -24.94 0.88
N SER A 34 37.82 -25.20 0.71
CA SER A 34 38.37 -26.53 0.86
C SER A 34 39.01 -26.83 2.24
N ARG A 35 38.90 -25.95 3.22
CA ARG A 35 39.49 -26.15 4.56
C ARG A 35 38.51 -26.37 5.71
N PHE A 36 37.21 -26.53 5.42
CA PHE A 36 36.21 -26.90 6.43
C PHE A 36 35.56 -28.24 6.15
N SER A 37 36.39 -29.25 5.86
CA SER A 37 35.98 -30.67 5.82
C SER A 37 36.34 -31.31 7.16
N GLY A 38 35.47 -31.19 8.15
CA GLY A 38 35.73 -31.77 9.47
C GLY A 38 34.68 -31.50 10.53
N ALA A 39 33.50 -30.95 10.19
CA ALA A 39 32.41 -30.85 11.14
C ALA A 39 31.39 -31.95 10.85
N GLN A 40 31.32 -32.91 11.75
CA GLN A 40 30.28 -33.95 11.73
C GLN A 40 28.90 -33.29 11.74
N PRO A 41 27.95 -33.77 10.92
CA PRO A 41 26.59 -33.28 11.01
C PRO A 41 26.01 -33.76 12.34
N HIS A 42 25.89 -32.86 13.30
CA HIS A 42 25.00 -33.09 14.42
C HIS A 42 23.61 -33.25 13.83
N ALA A 43 23.21 -34.53 13.74
CA ALA A 43 21.83 -34.87 13.41
C ALA A 43 20.94 -34.32 14.52
N TRP A 44 20.46 -33.11 14.33
CA TRP A 44 19.28 -32.61 15.02
C TRP A 44 18.13 -33.48 14.55
N ARG A 45 17.96 -34.59 15.21
CA ARG A 45 16.74 -35.39 15.14
C ARG A 45 15.64 -34.47 15.64
N THR A 46 15.03 -33.73 14.75
CA THR A 46 13.73 -33.13 14.99
C THR A 46 12.75 -34.27 15.15
N GLN A 47 12.64 -34.77 16.38
CA GLN A 47 11.42 -35.44 16.77
C GLN A 47 10.33 -34.39 16.59
N GLY A 48 9.66 -34.49 15.47
CA GLY A 48 8.44 -33.76 15.23
C GLY A 48 7.41 -34.20 16.26
N VAL A 49 7.46 -33.58 17.42
CA VAL A 49 6.32 -33.57 18.34
C VAL A 49 5.23 -32.87 17.57
N ALA A 50 4.38 -33.65 16.90
CA ALA A 50 3.15 -33.17 16.34
C ALA A 50 2.39 -32.50 17.49
N GLN A 51 2.49 -31.19 17.59
CA GLN A 51 1.68 -30.44 18.54
C GLN A 51 0.23 -30.72 18.14
N PRO A 52 -0.59 -31.31 19.04
CA PRO A 52 -2.00 -31.45 18.74
C PRO A 52 -2.53 -30.08 18.37
N ALA A 53 -3.18 -30.01 17.22
CA ALA A 53 -3.82 -28.77 16.76
C ALA A 53 -4.68 -28.29 17.93
N ARG A 54 -4.26 -27.19 18.58
CA ARG A 54 -5.03 -26.58 19.67
C ARG A 54 -6.35 -26.16 19.07
N GLU A 55 -7.38 -26.97 19.29
CA GLU A 55 -8.73 -26.62 18.89
C GLU A 55 -9.07 -25.31 19.57
N ARG A 56 -9.25 -24.27 18.75
CA ARG A 56 -9.68 -22.97 19.26
C ARG A 56 -11.05 -23.15 19.91
N PRO A 57 -11.24 -22.74 21.16
CA PRO A 57 -12.51 -22.91 21.85
C PRO A 57 -13.66 -22.32 21.03
N ALA A 58 -14.81 -22.95 21.04
CA ALA A 58 -15.98 -22.58 20.26
C ALA A 58 -16.38 -21.08 20.42
N ALA A 59 -16.20 -20.54 21.62
CA ALA A 59 -16.40 -19.11 21.90
C ALA A 59 -15.49 -18.20 21.04
N SER A 60 -14.23 -18.59 20.80
CA SER A 60 -13.31 -17.85 19.96
C SER A 60 -13.72 -17.90 18.47
N ARG A 61 -14.35 -18.98 18.02
CA ARG A 61 -14.93 -19.08 16.66
C ARG A 61 -16.16 -18.20 16.51
N ALA A 62 -17.02 -18.13 17.51
CA ALA A 62 -18.21 -17.29 17.51
C ALA A 62 -17.86 -15.79 17.49
N VAL A 63 -16.90 -15.36 18.30
CA VAL A 63 -16.39 -13.98 18.30
C VAL A 63 -15.75 -13.63 16.96
N ALA A 64 -14.96 -14.54 16.37
CA ALA A 64 -14.37 -14.33 15.06
C ALA A 64 -15.42 -14.28 13.92
N ALA A 65 -16.50 -15.05 14.03
CA ALA A 65 -17.63 -15.01 13.09
C ALA A 65 -18.43 -13.70 13.22
N ALA A 66 -18.68 -13.23 14.45
CA ALA A 66 -19.31 -11.94 14.69
C ALA A 66 -18.45 -10.77 14.17
N ALA A 67 -17.14 -10.80 14.40
CA ALA A 67 -16.23 -9.79 13.87
C ALA A 67 -16.22 -9.73 12.34
N LYS A 68 -16.44 -10.86 11.63
CA LYS A 68 -16.59 -10.90 10.17
C LYS A 68 -17.86 -10.22 9.68
N ARG A 69 -18.96 -10.21 10.44
CA ARG A 69 -20.22 -9.56 10.06
C ARG A 69 -20.08 -8.03 9.95
N PHE A 70 -19.21 -7.42 10.73
CA PHE A 70 -18.95 -5.99 10.73
C PHE A 70 -17.77 -5.58 9.82
N GLY A 71 -17.01 -6.54 9.27
CA GLY A 71 -15.92 -6.27 8.35
C GLY A 71 -16.40 -5.83 6.97
N LEU A 72 -15.53 -5.17 6.21
CA LEU A 72 -15.74 -4.93 4.79
C LEU A 72 -15.47 -6.24 4.05
N ASP A 73 -16.52 -6.90 3.60
CA ASP A 73 -16.49 -8.19 2.90
C ASP A 73 -15.73 -8.11 1.58
N ALA A 74 -15.30 -9.26 1.08
CA ALA A 74 -14.61 -9.36 -0.20
C ALA A 74 -15.47 -8.85 -1.37
N THR A 75 -16.76 -9.14 -1.34
CA THR A 75 -17.77 -8.72 -2.32
C THR A 75 -17.97 -7.20 -2.38
N ARG A 76 -17.66 -6.50 -1.29
CA ARG A 76 -17.78 -5.05 -1.14
C ARG A 76 -16.47 -4.30 -1.44
N ARG A 77 -15.48 -4.99 -1.97
CA ARG A 77 -14.19 -4.40 -2.35
C ARG A 77 -13.99 -4.50 -3.85
N LEU A 78 -13.66 -3.39 -4.46
CA LEU A 78 -13.14 -3.39 -5.82
C LEU A 78 -11.72 -4.00 -5.78
N ARG A 79 -11.49 -5.04 -6.56
CA ARG A 79 -10.21 -5.77 -6.59
C ARG A 79 -9.63 -5.90 -7.98
N GLN A 80 -10.49 -5.95 -8.98
CA GLN A 80 -10.08 -6.17 -10.36
C GLN A 80 -9.53 -4.87 -10.95
N LYS A 81 -8.44 -4.99 -11.70
CA LYS A 81 -7.83 -3.85 -12.39
C LYS A 81 -8.82 -3.18 -13.34
N ALA A 82 -9.61 -3.97 -14.05
CA ALA A 82 -10.63 -3.47 -14.97
C ALA A 82 -11.68 -2.58 -14.27
N GLU A 83 -12.13 -2.95 -13.05
CA GLU A 83 -13.06 -2.13 -12.26
C GLU A 83 -12.46 -0.76 -11.88
N PHE A 84 -11.17 -0.74 -11.52
CA PHE A 84 -10.46 0.51 -11.22
C PHE A 84 -10.32 1.39 -12.47
N GLU A 85 -9.92 0.81 -13.59
CA GLU A 85 -9.78 1.54 -14.84
C GLU A 85 -11.11 2.09 -15.34
N HIS A 86 -12.18 1.32 -15.23
CA HIS A 86 -13.52 1.76 -15.57
C HIS A 86 -13.93 2.98 -14.74
N LEU A 87 -13.77 2.93 -13.41
CA LEU A 87 -14.08 4.03 -12.52
C LEU A 87 -13.21 5.28 -12.78
N LEU A 88 -11.95 5.10 -13.11
CA LEU A 88 -11.06 6.21 -13.42
C LEU A 88 -11.41 6.91 -14.74
N ARG A 89 -11.94 6.17 -15.72
CA ARG A 89 -12.29 6.69 -17.06
C ARG A 89 -13.72 7.25 -17.11
N GLN A 90 -14.68 6.56 -16.51
CA GLN A 90 -16.11 6.84 -16.67
C GLN A 90 -16.78 7.31 -15.38
N GLY A 91 -16.14 7.12 -14.20
CA GLY A 91 -16.70 7.52 -12.94
C GLY A 91 -16.80 9.05 -12.78
N ALA A 92 -17.89 9.53 -12.18
CA ALA A 92 -18.03 10.93 -11.81
C ALA A 92 -16.94 11.30 -10.80
N ARG A 93 -16.10 12.26 -11.16
CA ARG A 93 -15.00 12.72 -10.32
C ARG A 93 -15.45 13.87 -9.42
N ARG A 94 -15.31 13.71 -8.10
CA ARG A 94 -15.52 14.76 -7.11
C ARG A 94 -14.26 14.92 -6.25
N SER A 95 -13.84 16.17 -6.05
CA SER A 95 -12.69 16.49 -5.19
C SER A 95 -13.19 17.28 -3.99
N LEU A 96 -13.04 16.71 -2.79
CA LEU A 96 -13.52 17.28 -1.53
C LEU A 96 -12.44 17.11 -0.44
N GLY A 97 -12.10 18.19 0.24
CA GLY A 97 -11.14 18.17 1.36
C GLY A 97 -9.76 17.63 1.02
N GLY A 98 -9.32 17.77 -0.26
CA GLY A 98 -8.05 17.23 -0.77
C GLY A 98 -8.12 15.76 -1.20
N TYR A 99 -9.23 15.07 -0.94
CA TYR A 99 -9.47 13.72 -1.44
C TYR A 99 -10.13 13.78 -2.82
N THR A 100 -9.78 12.85 -3.69
CA THR A 100 -10.47 12.66 -4.96
C THR A 100 -11.29 11.38 -4.89
N PHE A 101 -12.56 11.50 -5.20
CA PHE A 101 -13.53 10.41 -5.25
C PHE A 101 -13.94 10.17 -6.70
N TYR A 102 -14.00 8.90 -7.09
CA TYR A 102 -14.58 8.48 -8.37
C TYR A 102 -15.80 7.61 -8.06
N LEU A 103 -16.92 7.95 -8.64
CA LEU A 103 -18.23 7.43 -8.29
C LEU A 103 -18.87 6.84 -9.55
N ALA A 104 -19.37 5.62 -9.49
CA ALA A 104 -20.25 5.05 -10.52
C ALA A 104 -21.46 4.43 -9.83
N ARG A 105 -22.66 4.90 -10.18
CA ARG A 105 -23.91 4.29 -9.69
C ARG A 105 -24.13 2.96 -10.39
N ARG A 106 -24.68 1.99 -9.66
CA ARG A 106 -25.08 0.69 -10.18
C ARG A 106 -26.58 0.54 -10.02
N GLU A 107 -27.16 -0.29 -10.84
CA GLU A 107 -28.60 -0.54 -10.82
C GLU A 107 -29.05 -1.22 -9.54
N ALA A 108 -28.26 -2.16 -9.01
CA ALA A 108 -28.60 -2.91 -7.81
C ALA A 108 -27.36 -3.29 -7.00
N GLY A 109 -27.58 -3.64 -5.73
CA GLY A 109 -26.57 -4.16 -4.81
C GLY A 109 -26.16 -3.18 -3.72
N SER A 110 -25.09 -3.50 -3.00
CA SER A 110 -24.52 -2.66 -1.94
C SER A 110 -23.33 -1.85 -2.44
N ALA A 111 -23.01 -0.77 -1.74
CA ALA A 111 -21.84 0.03 -2.04
C ALA A 111 -20.54 -0.80 -1.99
N ARG A 112 -19.66 -0.59 -2.98
CA ARG A 112 -18.34 -1.21 -3.04
C ARG A 112 -17.24 -0.15 -2.95
N LEU A 113 -16.13 -0.50 -2.31
CA LEU A 113 -15.01 0.40 -2.06
C LEU A 113 -13.74 -0.04 -2.75
N GLY A 114 -13.13 0.85 -3.50
CA GLY A 114 -11.76 0.81 -3.99
C GLY A 114 -10.88 1.87 -3.32
N MET A 115 -9.59 1.62 -3.23
CA MET A 115 -8.65 2.58 -2.63
C MET A 115 -7.37 2.68 -3.44
N LEU A 116 -6.99 3.88 -3.82
CA LEU A 116 -5.75 4.22 -4.53
C LEU A 116 -4.75 4.86 -3.55
N VAL A 117 -4.02 4.03 -2.80
CA VAL A 117 -2.99 4.51 -1.85
C VAL A 117 -1.62 3.98 -2.27
N THR A 118 -0.80 4.85 -2.84
CA THR A 118 0.56 4.57 -3.35
C THR A 118 1.63 5.16 -2.43
N ARG A 119 2.92 4.94 -2.75
CA ARG A 119 4.05 5.55 -2.03
C ARG A 119 4.03 7.08 -2.06
N LYS A 120 3.47 7.69 -3.11
CA LYS A 120 3.33 9.16 -3.21
C LYS A 120 2.36 9.75 -2.16
N HIS A 121 1.40 8.96 -1.68
CA HIS A 121 0.44 9.40 -0.65
C HIS A 121 1.05 9.32 0.76
N ALA A 122 1.82 8.27 1.05
CA ALA A 122 2.58 8.11 2.29
C ALA A 122 3.79 7.22 2.03
N ALA A 123 4.97 7.67 2.45
CA ALA A 123 6.24 6.97 2.20
C ALA A 123 6.29 5.62 2.92
N LEU A 124 5.88 5.59 4.19
CA LEU A 124 5.93 4.40 5.03
C LEU A 124 4.76 3.45 4.76
N ALA A 125 5.05 2.15 4.72
CA ALA A 125 4.04 1.11 4.53
C ALA A 125 3.01 1.09 5.66
N VAL A 126 3.46 1.34 6.90
CA VAL A 126 2.62 1.41 8.10
C VAL A 126 1.58 2.52 7.97
N GLU A 127 2.00 3.73 7.54
CA GLU A 127 1.09 4.86 7.32
C GLU A 127 0.06 4.54 6.24
N ARG A 128 0.50 3.97 5.10
CA ARG A 128 -0.43 3.53 4.04
C ARG A 128 -1.47 2.54 4.56
N ASN A 129 -1.07 1.59 5.39
CA ASN A 129 -1.97 0.62 5.97
C ASN A 129 -2.95 1.28 6.95
N ARG A 130 -2.47 2.23 7.76
CA ARG A 130 -3.32 3.00 8.67
C ARG A 130 -4.34 3.85 7.92
N ILE A 131 -3.94 4.55 6.87
CA ILE A 131 -4.85 5.31 5.99
C ILE A 131 -5.93 4.39 5.39
N LYS A 132 -5.52 3.23 4.84
CA LYS A 132 -6.46 2.24 4.29
C LYS A 132 -7.46 1.73 5.34
N ARG A 133 -7.02 1.56 6.60
CA ARG A 133 -7.91 1.15 7.70
C ARG A 133 -8.92 2.26 8.02
N CYS A 134 -8.48 3.51 8.12
CA CYS A 134 -9.36 4.66 8.36
C CYS A 134 -10.43 4.80 7.25
N ILE A 135 -10.03 4.69 5.98
CA ILE A 135 -10.96 4.77 4.84
C ILE A 135 -12.00 3.63 4.91
N ARG A 136 -11.57 2.39 5.19
CA ARG A 136 -12.50 1.26 5.32
C ARG A 136 -13.47 1.44 6.47
N GLU A 137 -13.00 1.93 7.60
CA GLU A 137 -13.85 2.15 8.77
C GLU A 137 -14.87 3.26 8.54
N ALA A 138 -14.45 4.38 7.98
CA ALA A 138 -15.36 5.46 7.62
C ALA A 138 -16.42 4.98 6.60
N PHE A 139 -16.01 4.22 5.59
CA PHE A 139 -16.92 3.65 4.61
C PHE A 139 -17.89 2.63 5.24
N ARG A 140 -17.42 1.80 6.16
CA ARG A 140 -18.25 0.82 6.86
C ARG A 140 -19.42 1.48 7.59
N LEU A 141 -19.17 2.64 8.19
CA LEU A 141 -20.16 3.40 8.94
C LEU A 141 -21.19 4.09 8.04
N GLU A 142 -20.79 4.51 6.84
CA GLU A 142 -21.63 5.30 5.93
C GLU A 142 -22.23 4.51 4.76
N ARG A 143 -21.83 3.26 4.57
CA ARG A 143 -22.15 2.43 3.39
C ARG A 143 -23.64 2.26 3.12
N GLU A 144 -24.44 2.09 4.16
CA GLU A 144 -25.87 1.82 4.02
C GLU A 144 -26.62 3.02 3.42
N ALA A 145 -26.16 4.20 3.76
CA ALA A 145 -26.70 5.43 3.24
C ALA A 145 -26.20 5.80 1.84
N MET A 146 -25.23 5.06 1.28
CA MET A 146 -24.69 5.29 -0.07
C MET A 146 -25.45 4.55 -1.18
N GLY A 147 -26.22 3.51 -0.83
CA GLY A 147 -26.94 2.70 -1.83
C GLY A 147 -26.02 1.86 -2.71
N ALA A 148 -26.48 1.57 -3.94
CA ALA A 148 -25.71 0.80 -4.93
C ALA A 148 -24.70 1.69 -5.67
N LEU A 149 -23.52 1.86 -5.09
CA LEU A 149 -22.48 2.76 -5.59
C LEU A 149 -21.10 2.08 -5.58
N ASP A 150 -20.36 2.24 -6.66
CA ASP A 150 -18.93 1.95 -6.69
C ASP A 150 -18.15 3.22 -6.39
N LEU A 151 -17.38 3.18 -5.32
CA LEU A 151 -16.60 4.30 -4.83
C LEU A 151 -15.11 3.99 -4.86
N LEU A 152 -14.34 4.81 -5.57
CA LEU A 152 -12.88 4.74 -5.53
C LEU A 152 -12.33 6.00 -4.84
N VAL A 153 -11.57 5.81 -3.77
CA VAL A 153 -11.01 6.88 -2.94
C VAL A 153 -9.52 7.02 -3.20
N ARG A 154 -9.10 8.23 -3.55
CA ARG A 154 -7.71 8.64 -3.68
C ARG A 154 -7.42 9.73 -2.66
N PRO A 155 -6.62 9.47 -1.61
CA PRO A 155 -6.23 10.50 -0.64
C PRO A 155 -5.26 11.52 -1.25
N PRO A 156 -5.04 12.68 -0.61
CA PRO A 156 -4.03 13.64 -1.03
C PRO A 156 -2.61 13.07 -0.89
N TYR A 157 -1.67 13.63 -1.65
CA TYR A 157 -0.26 13.27 -1.52
C TYR A 157 0.32 13.79 -0.21
N GLY A 158 1.23 13.05 0.40
CA GLY A 158 1.88 13.43 1.65
C GLY A 158 0.96 13.42 2.88
N ILE A 159 -0.21 12.75 2.79
CA ILE A 159 -1.14 12.69 3.92
C ILE A 159 -0.57 11.90 5.09
N LYS A 160 -0.67 12.47 6.30
CA LYS A 160 -0.34 11.78 7.55
C LYS A 160 -1.62 11.26 8.20
N PRO A 161 -1.61 10.00 8.69
CA PRO A 161 -2.76 9.46 9.41
C PRO A 161 -2.96 10.20 10.73
N SER A 162 -4.16 10.74 10.95
CA SER A 162 -4.54 11.44 12.18
C SER A 162 -5.71 10.74 12.87
N ALA A 163 -5.93 11.05 14.16
CA ALA A 163 -7.07 10.55 14.91
C ALA A 163 -8.41 11.02 14.31
N GLN A 164 -8.45 12.23 13.77
CA GLN A 164 -9.65 12.85 13.19
C GLN A 164 -9.95 12.38 11.76
N MET A 165 -9.08 11.57 11.14
CA MET A 165 -9.23 11.16 9.75
C MET A 165 -10.55 10.44 9.49
N ILE A 166 -11.00 9.59 10.41
CA ILE A 166 -12.25 8.84 10.27
C ILE A 166 -13.45 9.79 10.26
N SER A 167 -13.53 10.71 11.22
CA SER A 167 -14.61 11.70 11.31
C SER A 167 -14.67 12.59 10.07
N ARG A 168 -13.51 13.07 9.61
CA ARG A 168 -13.41 13.86 8.38
C ARG A 168 -13.87 13.08 7.14
N LEU A 169 -13.45 11.82 7.00
CA LEU A 169 -13.89 10.97 5.89
C LEU A 169 -15.39 10.70 5.93
N ARG A 170 -15.99 10.51 7.12
CA ARG A 170 -17.43 10.35 7.25
C ARG A 170 -18.19 11.58 6.75
N GLN A 171 -17.76 12.79 7.14
CA GLN A 171 -18.34 14.02 6.63
C GLN A 171 -18.24 14.12 5.09
N LEU A 172 -17.07 13.81 4.52
CA LEU A 172 -16.88 13.79 3.08
C LEU A 172 -17.78 12.76 2.38
N PHE A 173 -17.93 11.57 2.95
CA PHE A 173 -18.83 10.55 2.40
C PHE A 173 -20.30 10.99 2.51
N GLY A 174 -20.67 11.70 3.57
CA GLY A 174 -21.98 12.33 3.69
C GLY A 174 -22.28 13.31 2.54
N SER A 175 -21.31 14.16 2.19
CA SER A 175 -21.42 15.12 1.08
C SER A 175 -21.45 14.48 -0.32
N LEU A 176 -21.11 13.19 -0.44
CA LEU A 176 -21.20 12.47 -1.73
C LEU A 176 -22.59 11.92 -2.03
N LYS A 177 -23.48 11.92 -1.05
CA LYS A 177 -24.86 11.39 -1.17
C LYS A 177 -25.80 12.35 -1.90
N SER A 178 -25.44 13.61 -1.97
CA SER A 178 -26.14 14.68 -2.72
C SER A 178 -25.76 14.63 -4.24
#